data_a53b7ed2e057a1dc298b01f38970f751
#
_entry.id   a53b7ed2e057a1dc298b01f38970f751
#
_cell.length_a   1.000
_cell.length_b   1.000
_cell.length_c   1.000
_cell.angle_alpha   90.00
_cell.angle_beta   90.00
_cell.angle_gamma   90.00
#
_symmetry.space_group_name_H-M   'P 1'
#
loop_
_entity.id
_entity.type
_entity.pdbx_description
1 polymer ?
#
loop_
_entity_poly.entity_id
_entity_poly.type
_entity_poly.pdbx_seq_one_letter_code
_entity_poly.pdbx_strand_id
1 'polypeptide(L)'
;RISEEDFMENTKEWLSDLTIRGSYGTVGNQDIGYYAAMGLYSYGYSYNSKPGAVPTQISNPDLKWETVAKADIGLNAVLFNRFTVELDYYNQRTKDMIFDVPLSFTTGFSSVMKNVGEMENQGFEFLVNTNVMKTDEFRWDVNLTGTLNRNKIVKLATDKPIENTTTIRKVGEAYNTFYMAEYAGVDPETGSPLWYKGKEGKETTSNINEAGQRIVGSADPKFYDG
;
A
#
# COMPACT_ATOMS: atom_id res chain seq x y z
N ARG A 1 1.28 -31.21 -9.73
CA ARG A 1 0.81 -31.88 -8.49
C ARG A 1 1.90 -32.78 -7.98
N ILE A 2 2.43 -32.48 -6.82
CA ILE A 2 3.51 -33.28 -6.21
C ILE A 2 2.95 -34.59 -5.65
N SER A 3 1.72 -34.58 -5.16
CA SER A 3 1.05 -35.77 -4.58
C SER A 3 0.88 -36.93 -5.56
N GLU A 4 1.04 -36.73 -6.86
CA GLU A 4 0.96 -37.78 -7.89
C GLU A 4 2.30 -38.42 -8.19
N GLU A 5 3.40 -37.88 -7.67
CA GLU A 5 4.75 -38.45 -7.88
C GLU A 5 4.99 -39.70 -7.04
N ASP A 6 5.71 -40.70 -7.60
CA ASP A 6 5.94 -42.00 -6.99
C ASP A 6 6.53 -41.94 -5.58
N PHE A 7 7.41 -40.94 -5.30
CA PHE A 7 8.02 -40.78 -3.97
C PHE A 7 7.03 -40.33 -2.89
N MET A 8 5.82 -39.88 -3.28
CA MET A 8 4.77 -39.44 -2.36
C MET A 8 3.74 -40.53 -2.04
N GLU A 9 3.91 -41.73 -2.59
CA GLU A 9 2.93 -42.80 -2.46
C GLU A 9 2.63 -43.19 -1.01
N ASN A 10 3.66 -43.18 -0.15
CA ASN A 10 3.53 -43.49 1.27
C ASN A 10 2.86 -42.36 2.08
N THR A 11 2.63 -41.22 1.51
CA THR A 11 2.01 -40.05 2.20
C THR A 11 0.54 -39.89 1.90
N LYS A 12 -0.01 -40.63 0.94
CA LYS A 12 -1.40 -40.53 0.46
C LYS A 12 -2.46 -40.75 1.54
N GLU A 13 -2.14 -41.45 2.61
CA GLU A 13 -3.06 -41.68 3.73
C GLU A 13 -3.41 -40.40 4.47
N TRP A 14 -2.45 -39.48 4.62
CA TRP A 14 -2.63 -38.23 5.36
C TRP A 14 -2.54 -36.96 4.48
N LEU A 15 -1.87 -37.04 3.33
CA LEU A 15 -1.71 -35.96 2.36
C LEU A 15 -2.28 -36.42 1.01
N SER A 16 -3.57 -36.16 0.80
CA SER A 16 -4.30 -36.62 -0.36
C SER A 16 -4.02 -35.83 -1.62
N ASP A 17 -3.73 -34.53 -1.47
CA ASP A 17 -3.33 -33.64 -2.54
C ASP A 17 -2.27 -32.66 -2.05
N LEU A 18 -1.26 -32.45 -2.90
CA LEU A 18 -0.25 -31.41 -2.73
C LEU A 18 0.08 -30.81 -4.09
N THR A 19 -0.23 -29.54 -4.23
CA THR A 19 0.05 -28.79 -5.44
C THR A 19 0.84 -27.52 -5.08
N ILE A 20 1.98 -27.32 -5.73
CA ILE A 20 2.71 -26.06 -5.71
C ILE A 20 2.42 -25.33 -7.01
N ARG A 21 2.17 -24.03 -6.90
CA ARG A 21 1.96 -23.14 -8.02
C ARG A 21 2.91 -21.93 -7.90
N GLY A 22 3.30 -21.38 -9.03
CA GLY A 22 4.09 -20.16 -9.06
C GLY A 22 3.76 -19.39 -10.31
N SER A 23 3.73 -18.09 -10.20
CA SER A 23 3.53 -17.19 -11.33
C SER A 23 4.46 -15.98 -11.24
N TYR A 24 4.81 -15.46 -12.40
CA TYR A 24 5.49 -14.18 -12.54
C TYR A 24 4.97 -13.48 -13.78
N GLY A 25 4.63 -12.20 -13.62
CA GLY A 25 4.13 -11.40 -14.73
C GLY A 25 4.39 -9.92 -14.52
N THR A 26 4.31 -9.17 -15.61
CA THR A 26 4.37 -7.72 -15.60
C THR A 26 3.16 -7.14 -16.29
N VAL A 27 2.61 -6.05 -15.72
CA VAL A 27 1.43 -5.34 -16.23
C VAL A 27 1.72 -3.86 -16.24
N GLY A 28 1.31 -3.16 -17.31
CA GLY A 28 1.31 -1.70 -17.36
C GLY A 28 0.03 -1.14 -16.75
N ASN A 29 0.15 -0.10 -15.94
CA ASN A 29 -0.97 0.69 -15.44
C ASN A 29 -0.91 2.09 -16.06
N GLN A 30 -2.02 2.50 -16.70
CA GLN A 30 -2.17 3.79 -17.36
C GLN A 30 -3.29 4.64 -16.76
N ASP A 31 -3.65 4.40 -15.50
CA ASP A 31 -4.70 5.17 -14.83
C ASP A 31 -4.20 6.58 -14.47
N ILE A 32 -4.06 7.39 -15.50
CA ILE A 32 -3.71 8.81 -15.45
C ILE A 32 -4.79 9.61 -16.18
N GLY A 33 -5.02 10.83 -15.71
CA GLY A 33 -6.00 11.72 -16.35
C GLY A 33 -5.75 11.95 -17.85
N TYR A 34 -6.81 12.26 -18.57
CA TYR A 34 -6.68 12.64 -19.97
C TYR A 34 -5.73 13.82 -20.12
N TYR A 35 -4.87 13.78 -21.14
CA TYR A 35 -3.90 14.83 -21.45
C TYR A 35 -2.85 15.09 -20.35
N ALA A 36 -2.60 14.13 -19.47
CA ALA A 36 -1.64 14.28 -18.34
C ALA A 36 -0.23 14.67 -18.78
N ALA A 37 0.19 14.25 -19.97
CA ALA A 37 1.49 14.59 -20.56
C ALA A 37 1.54 15.96 -21.27
N MET A 38 0.37 16.60 -21.50
CA MET A 38 0.29 17.83 -22.29
C MET A 38 0.36 19.08 -21.40
N GLY A 39 0.87 20.17 -21.96
CA GLY A 39 0.71 21.51 -21.39
C GLY A 39 -0.70 22.03 -21.63
N LEU A 40 -1.40 22.40 -20.58
CA LEU A 40 -2.78 22.89 -20.67
C LEU A 40 -2.88 24.35 -20.32
N TYR A 41 -3.85 25.01 -20.92
CA TYR A 41 -4.16 26.42 -20.68
C TYR A 41 -5.65 26.56 -20.32
N SER A 42 -5.94 27.43 -19.36
CA SER A 42 -7.29 27.86 -19.04
C SER A 42 -7.56 29.25 -19.63
N TYR A 43 -8.72 29.42 -20.23
CA TYR A 43 -9.19 30.67 -20.78
C TYR A 43 -10.17 31.35 -19.82
N GLY A 44 -10.54 32.59 -20.10
CA GLY A 44 -11.47 33.37 -19.27
C GLY A 44 -10.77 34.34 -18.31
N TYR A 45 -9.47 34.43 -18.38
CA TYR A 45 -8.67 35.44 -17.68
C TYR A 45 -8.59 36.71 -18.52
N SER A 46 -8.38 37.86 -17.88
CA SER A 46 -8.16 39.12 -18.58
C SER A 46 -6.94 39.82 -18.02
N TYR A 47 -6.16 40.41 -18.91
CA TYR A 47 -5.06 41.30 -18.58
C TYR A 47 -5.25 42.62 -19.32
N ASN A 48 -5.27 43.72 -18.57
CA ASN A 48 -5.50 45.05 -19.11
C ASN A 48 -6.74 45.15 -20.03
N SER A 49 -7.90 44.57 -19.58
CA SER A 49 -9.16 44.51 -20.28
C SER A 49 -9.13 43.70 -21.59
N LYS A 50 -8.08 42.90 -21.84
CA LYS A 50 -8.00 42.03 -23.01
C LYS A 50 -8.17 40.55 -22.58
N PRO A 51 -8.85 39.72 -23.37
CA PRO A 51 -8.93 38.28 -23.09
C PRO A 51 -7.51 37.67 -23.02
N GLY A 52 -7.31 36.78 -22.02
CA GLY A 52 -6.05 36.09 -21.80
C GLY A 52 -6.24 34.62 -21.52
N ALA A 53 -5.15 33.88 -21.57
CA ALA A 53 -5.05 32.48 -21.15
C ALA A 53 -3.90 32.31 -20.16
N VAL A 54 -4.08 31.41 -19.21
CA VAL A 54 -3.07 31.10 -18.18
C VAL A 54 -2.71 29.63 -18.32
N PRO A 55 -1.41 29.28 -18.34
CA PRO A 55 -1.01 27.86 -18.30
C PRO A 55 -1.39 27.26 -16.95
N THR A 56 -2.03 26.10 -16.98
CA THR A 56 -2.53 25.38 -15.79
C THR A 56 -1.77 24.10 -15.53
N GLN A 57 -1.11 23.56 -16.55
CA GLN A 57 -0.34 22.31 -16.45
C GLN A 57 0.91 22.39 -17.31
N ILE A 58 2.04 21.94 -16.74
CA ILE A 58 3.29 21.78 -17.45
C ILE A 58 3.26 20.51 -18.31
N SER A 59 3.74 20.62 -19.54
CA SER A 59 3.96 19.45 -20.40
C SER A 59 5.08 18.55 -19.86
N ASN A 60 4.85 17.23 -19.86
CA ASN A 60 5.86 16.21 -19.63
C ASN A 60 5.74 15.11 -20.70
N PRO A 61 6.42 15.26 -21.85
CA PRO A 61 6.37 14.26 -22.91
C PRO A 61 7.00 12.92 -22.55
N ASP A 62 7.83 12.87 -21.51
CA ASP A 62 8.49 11.67 -21.01
C ASP A 62 7.59 10.85 -20.07
N LEU A 63 6.36 11.31 -19.82
CA LEU A 63 5.41 10.60 -18.98
C LEU A 63 5.03 9.27 -19.62
N LYS A 64 5.21 8.18 -18.91
CA LYS A 64 4.94 6.81 -19.34
C LYS A 64 4.10 6.05 -18.33
N TRP A 65 3.70 4.84 -18.68
CA TRP A 65 2.93 3.95 -17.81
C TRP A 65 3.72 3.53 -16.58
N GLU A 66 3.01 3.29 -15.51
CA GLU A 66 3.54 2.58 -14.36
C GLU A 66 3.72 1.10 -14.73
N THR A 67 4.76 0.46 -14.25
CA THR A 67 5.01 -0.96 -14.46
C THR A 67 4.88 -1.71 -13.15
N VAL A 68 4.00 -2.70 -13.14
CA VAL A 68 3.78 -3.59 -11.99
C VAL A 68 4.35 -4.96 -12.32
N ALA A 69 5.38 -5.38 -11.59
CA ALA A 69 5.90 -6.73 -11.62
C ALA A 69 5.35 -7.49 -10.40
N LYS A 70 4.70 -8.63 -10.63
CA LYS A 70 4.12 -9.48 -9.60
C LYS A 70 4.71 -10.88 -9.67
N ALA A 71 5.17 -11.39 -8.53
CA ALA A 71 5.58 -12.76 -8.31
C ALA A 71 4.69 -13.37 -7.24
N ASP A 72 4.17 -14.57 -7.51
CA ASP A 72 3.35 -15.33 -6.58
C ASP A 72 3.90 -16.75 -6.44
N ILE A 73 3.86 -17.28 -5.24
CA ILE A 73 4.08 -18.69 -4.96
C ILE A 73 2.98 -19.18 -4.03
N GLY A 74 2.32 -20.28 -4.42
CA GLY A 74 1.21 -20.83 -3.68
C GLY A 74 1.37 -22.33 -3.43
N LEU A 75 0.76 -22.79 -2.36
CA LEU A 75 0.69 -24.18 -1.96
C LEU A 75 -0.76 -24.52 -1.65
N ASN A 76 -1.26 -25.58 -2.29
CA ASN A 76 -2.55 -26.17 -1.97
C ASN A 76 -2.32 -27.58 -1.43
N ALA A 77 -2.92 -27.89 -0.29
CA ALA A 77 -2.83 -29.20 0.33
C ALA A 77 -4.19 -29.68 0.81
N VAL A 78 -4.46 -30.99 0.65
CA VAL A 78 -5.59 -31.68 1.28
C VAL A 78 -5.06 -32.69 2.26
N LEU A 79 -5.31 -32.43 3.55
CA LEU A 79 -4.83 -33.25 4.64
C LEU A 79 -5.97 -34.10 5.21
N PHE A 80 -5.69 -35.39 5.42
CA PHE A 80 -6.62 -36.37 6.00
C PHE A 80 -8.00 -36.43 5.28
N ASN A 81 -8.03 -36.07 3.97
CA ASN A 81 -9.28 -35.93 3.19
C ASN A 81 -10.31 -34.97 3.86
N ARG A 82 -9.87 -34.07 4.71
CA ARG A 82 -10.74 -33.29 5.58
C ARG A 82 -10.39 -31.81 5.67
N PHE A 83 -9.10 -31.48 5.63
CA PHE A 83 -8.60 -30.12 5.68
C PHE A 83 -8.09 -29.71 4.31
N THR A 84 -8.70 -28.73 3.71
CA THR A 84 -8.15 -28.07 2.53
C THR A 84 -7.44 -26.80 2.99
N VAL A 85 -6.15 -26.73 2.70
CA VAL A 85 -5.28 -25.60 3.08
C VAL A 85 -4.74 -24.98 1.81
N GLU A 86 -4.88 -23.66 1.69
CA GLU A 86 -4.26 -22.85 0.66
C GLU A 86 -3.39 -21.79 1.33
N LEU A 87 -2.14 -21.71 0.88
CA LEU A 87 -1.17 -20.72 1.36
C LEU A 87 -0.57 -20.04 0.15
N ASP A 88 -0.60 -18.71 0.14
CA ASP A 88 -0.03 -17.90 -0.93
C ASP A 88 0.89 -16.82 -0.37
N TYR A 89 2.03 -16.68 -0.98
CA TYR A 89 2.92 -15.54 -0.78
C TYR A 89 3.04 -14.78 -2.09
N TYR A 90 2.85 -13.46 -2.03
CA TYR A 90 3.04 -12.59 -3.17
C TYR A 90 4.02 -11.46 -2.86
N ASN A 91 4.73 -11.05 -3.90
CA ASN A 91 5.51 -9.82 -3.92
C ASN A 91 5.18 -9.05 -5.20
N GLN A 92 4.69 -7.83 -5.03
CA GLN A 92 4.33 -6.93 -6.12
C GLN A 92 5.19 -5.67 -6.03
N ARG A 93 5.93 -5.36 -7.09
CA ARG A 93 6.73 -4.14 -7.18
C ARG A 93 6.22 -3.26 -8.30
N THR A 94 5.75 -2.07 -7.93
CA THR A 94 5.33 -1.03 -8.86
C THR A 94 6.50 -0.08 -9.08
N LYS A 95 6.93 0.06 -10.32
CA LYS A 95 7.99 0.97 -10.77
C LYS A 95 7.39 2.08 -11.61
N ASP A 96 8.16 3.15 -11.75
CA ASP A 96 7.76 4.30 -12.53
C ASP A 96 6.41 4.89 -12.10
N MET A 97 6.11 4.81 -10.80
CA MET A 97 4.88 5.40 -10.25
C MET A 97 4.81 6.88 -10.55
N ILE A 98 3.63 7.33 -10.91
CA ILE A 98 3.38 8.72 -11.29
C ILE A 98 3.03 9.51 -10.04
N PHE A 99 3.85 10.51 -9.72
CA PHE A 99 3.62 11.44 -8.63
C PHE A 99 3.60 12.88 -9.12
N ASP A 100 2.80 13.70 -8.45
CA ASP A 100 2.91 15.15 -8.48
C ASP A 100 4.18 15.57 -7.71
N VAL A 101 5.22 15.91 -8.45
CA VAL A 101 6.48 16.41 -7.90
C VAL A 101 6.35 17.90 -7.66
N PRO A 102 6.46 18.37 -6.40
CA PRO A 102 6.40 19.79 -6.08
C PRO A 102 7.47 20.57 -6.82
N LEU A 103 7.11 21.74 -7.33
CA LEU A 103 8.01 22.67 -7.98
C LEU A 103 8.18 23.95 -7.15
N SER A 104 9.28 24.66 -7.40
CA SER A 104 9.41 26.00 -6.85
C SER A 104 8.34 26.91 -7.44
N PHE A 105 7.69 27.73 -6.62
CA PHE A 105 6.69 28.72 -7.06
C PHE A 105 7.22 29.71 -8.09
N THR A 106 8.53 29.87 -8.20
CA THR A 106 9.16 30.69 -9.25
C THR A 106 8.92 30.17 -10.67
N THR A 107 8.52 28.89 -10.82
CA THR A 107 8.14 28.30 -12.12
C THR A 107 6.75 28.70 -12.58
N GLY A 108 5.93 29.26 -11.69
CA GLY A 108 4.51 29.55 -11.92
C GLY A 108 3.57 28.34 -11.77
N PHE A 109 4.11 27.19 -11.35
CA PHE A 109 3.35 25.94 -11.15
C PHE A 109 3.63 25.36 -9.76
N SER A 110 2.65 24.64 -9.20
CA SER A 110 2.79 23.98 -7.91
C SER A 110 3.48 22.61 -8.02
N SER A 111 3.24 21.89 -9.10
CA SER A 111 3.77 20.53 -9.31
C SER A 111 3.85 20.17 -10.80
N VAL A 112 4.53 19.07 -11.08
CA VAL A 112 4.55 18.39 -12.39
C VAL A 112 4.45 16.89 -12.18
N MET A 113 3.63 16.20 -12.98
CA MET A 113 3.55 14.74 -12.97
C MET A 113 4.81 14.12 -13.56
N LYS A 114 5.43 13.18 -12.81
CA LYS A 114 6.62 12.43 -13.25
C LYS A 114 6.58 10.99 -12.79
N ASN A 115 7.21 10.11 -13.58
CA ASN A 115 7.45 8.71 -13.23
C ASN A 115 8.69 8.60 -12.35
N VAL A 116 8.53 8.67 -11.04
CA VAL A 116 9.67 8.85 -10.11
C VAL A 116 9.60 8.01 -8.85
N GLY A 117 8.53 7.24 -8.66
CA GLY A 117 8.32 6.44 -7.47
C GLY A 117 8.46 4.95 -7.69
N GLU A 118 8.80 4.24 -6.64
CA GLU A 118 8.69 2.79 -6.57
C GLU A 118 8.04 2.39 -5.25
N MET A 119 7.16 1.40 -5.31
CA MET A 119 6.48 0.84 -4.15
C MET A 119 6.50 -0.68 -4.21
N GLU A 120 6.59 -1.30 -3.06
CA GLU A 120 6.52 -2.74 -2.89
C GLU A 120 5.35 -3.08 -1.99
N ASN A 121 4.54 -4.05 -2.45
CA ASN A 121 3.51 -4.70 -1.67
C ASN A 121 3.86 -6.18 -1.59
N GLN A 122 3.94 -6.72 -0.39
CA GLN A 122 4.17 -8.13 -0.17
C GLN A 122 3.20 -8.64 0.88
N GLY A 123 2.79 -9.87 0.73
CA GLY A 123 1.82 -10.42 1.65
C GLY A 123 1.80 -11.93 1.67
N PHE A 124 1.10 -12.40 2.68
CA PHE A 124 0.81 -13.81 2.88
C PHE A 124 -0.68 -13.98 3.07
N GLU A 125 -1.27 -14.88 2.30
CA GLU A 125 -2.69 -15.22 2.34
C GLU A 125 -2.85 -16.68 2.72
N PHE A 126 -3.84 -16.97 3.51
CA PHE A 126 -4.17 -18.35 3.84
C PHE A 126 -5.67 -18.59 3.84
N LEU A 127 -6.04 -19.78 3.47
CA LEU A 127 -7.39 -20.29 3.54
C LEU A 127 -7.34 -21.72 4.11
N VAL A 128 -8.16 -21.98 5.11
CA VAL A 128 -8.32 -23.31 5.70
C VAL A 128 -9.80 -23.67 5.72
N ASN A 129 -10.16 -24.67 4.94
CA ASN A 129 -11.51 -25.25 4.97
C ASN A 129 -11.46 -26.61 5.64
N THR A 130 -12.37 -26.85 6.55
CA THR A 130 -12.51 -28.17 7.16
C THR A 130 -13.97 -28.54 7.42
N ASN A 131 -14.27 -29.79 7.19
CA ASN A 131 -15.49 -30.39 7.67
C ASN A 131 -15.24 -30.98 9.08
N VAL A 132 -15.69 -30.26 10.10
CA VAL A 132 -15.46 -30.63 11.51
C VAL A 132 -16.30 -31.85 11.88
N MET A 133 -17.56 -31.86 11.45
CA MET A 133 -18.49 -32.95 11.71
C MET A 133 -19.46 -33.14 10.54
N LYS A 134 -19.65 -34.37 10.15
CA LYS A 134 -20.62 -34.76 9.12
C LYS A 134 -21.32 -36.05 9.56
N THR A 135 -22.60 -35.96 9.89
CA THR A 135 -23.50 -37.07 10.14
C THR A 135 -24.66 -36.98 9.14
N ASP A 136 -25.57 -37.95 9.15
CA ASP A 136 -26.75 -37.90 8.27
C ASP A 136 -27.70 -36.75 8.61
N GLU A 137 -27.70 -36.30 9.89
CA GLU A 137 -28.61 -35.26 10.38
C GLU A 137 -27.90 -33.92 10.63
N PHE A 138 -26.56 -33.87 10.73
CA PHE A 138 -25.82 -32.66 11.09
C PHE A 138 -24.51 -32.55 10.31
N ARG A 139 -24.26 -31.34 9.80
CA ARG A 139 -23.00 -30.98 9.14
C ARG A 139 -22.47 -29.68 9.71
N TRP A 140 -21.18 -29.70 10.06
CA TRP A 140 -20.47 -28.51 10.52
C TRP A 140 -19.18 -28.33 9.75
N ASP A 141 -19.15 -27.30 8.92
CA ASP A 141 -17.99 -26.87 8.18
C ASP A 141 -17.43 -25.58 8.78
N VAL A 142 -16.12 -25.45 8.82
CA VAL A 142 -15.42 -24.22 9.22
C VAL A 142 -14.56 -23.76 8.06
N ASN A 143 -14.67 -22.48 7.75
CA ASN A 143 -13.85 -21.79 6.78
C ASN A 143 -13.15 -20.64 7.49
N LEU A 144 -11.82 -20.61 7.44
CA LEU A 144 -10.98 -19.57 8.00
C LEU A 144 -10.11 -18.98 6.90
N THR A 145 -10.18 -17.68 6.72
CA THR A 145 -9.33 -16.94 5.78
C THR A 145 -8.58 -15.84 6.50
N GLY A 146 -7.39 -15.50 6.03
CA GLY A 146 -6.66 -14.36 6.56
C GLY A 146 -5.60 -13.88 5.59
N THR A 147 -5.35 -12.57 5.64
CA THR A 147 -4.36 -11.90 4.79
C THR A 147 -3.48 -10.99 5.64
N LEU A 148 -2.18 -11.16 5.49
CA LEU A 148 -1.16 -10.27 6.02
C LEU A 148 -0.58 -9.49 4.86
N ASN A 149 -0.74 -8.16 4.85
CA ASN A 149 -0.18 -7.31 3.81
C ASN A 149 0.81 -6.29 4.39
N ARG A 150 1.88 -6.03 3.67
CA ARG A 150 2.83 -4.96 3.96
C ARG A 150 3.11 -4.15 2.72
N ASN A 151 2.89 -2.87 2.84
CA ASN A 151 3.17 -1.85 1.84
C ASN A 151 4.43 -1.08 2.23
N LYS A 152 5.27 -0.71 1.26
CA LYS A 152 6.49 0.05 1.50
C LYS A 152 6.86 0.89 0.30
N ILE A 153 7.11 2.17 0.52
CA ILE A 153 7.73 3.05 -0.47
C ILE A 153 9.21 2.69 -0.60
N VAL A 154 9.65 2.33 -1.79
CA VAL A 154 11.04 1.94 -2.07
C VAL A 154 11.83 3.15 -2.59
N LYS A 155 11.19 4.01 -3.39
CA LYS A 155 11.82 5.18 -4.00
C LYS A 155 10.82 6.33 -4.15
N LEU A 156 11.29 7.55 -4.00
CA LEU A 156 10.58 8.79 -4.31
C LEU A 156 11.32 9.60 -5.37
N ALA A 157 10.68 10.66 -5.86
CA ALA A 157 11.24 11.62 -6.81
C ALA A 157 12.52 12.31 -6.31
N THR A 158 12.57 12.54 -5.02
CA THR A 158 13.68 13.18 -4.31
C THR A 158 13.99 12.36 -3.06
N ASP A 159 15.20 12.50 -2.53
CA ASP A 159 15.55 11.86 -1.24
C ASP A 159 14.80 12.47 -0.04
N LYS A 160 14.03 13.54 -0.27
CA LYS A 160 13.25 14.19 0.78
C LYS A 160 11.85 13.59 0.84
N PRO A 161 11.31 13.38 2.05
CA PRO A 161 9.93 12.98 2.23
C PRO A 161 8.96 14.01 1.64
N ILE A 162 7.79 13.54 1.20
CA ILE A 162 6.68 14.40 0.77
C ILE A 162 5.73 14.49 1.96
N GLU A 163 5.72 15.66 2.62
CA GLU A 163 4.85 15.94 3.76
C GLU A 163 3.53 16.54 3.27
N ASN A 164 2.42 15.91 3.64
CA ASN A 164 1.06 16.42 3.47
C ASN A 164 0.52 16.88 4.83
N THR A 165 -0.73 17.34 4.88
CA THR A 165 -1.33 17.88 6.11
C THR A 165 -1.32 16.86 7.27
N THR A 166 -1.61 15.59 7.00
CA THR A 166 -1.76 14.54 8.02
C THR A 166 -1.02 13.25 7.67
N THR A 167 -0.38 13.18 6.52
CA THR A 167 0.34 12.01 6.03
C THR A 167 1.71 12.37 5.51
N ILE A 168 2.62 11.40 5.51
CA ILE A 168 3.96 11.54 4.94
C ILE A 168 4.26 10.38 4.02
N ARG A 169 4.84 10.67 2.86
CA ARG A 169 5.44 9.66 1.99
C ARG A 169 6.94 9.71 2.16
N LYS A 170 7.49 8.68 2.77
CA LYS A 170 8.91 8.56 3.08
C LYS A 170 9.41 7.17 2.66
N VAL A 171 10.60 7.12 2.09
CA VAL A 171 11.25 5.84 1.74
C VAL A 171 11.38 4.99 3.00
N GLY A 172 10.97 3.73 2.91
CA GLY A 172 10.96 2.76 4.01
C GLY A 172 9.64 2.68 4.77
N GLU A 173 8.75 3.67 4.63
CA GLU A 173 7.44 3.70 5.28
C GLU A 173 6.33 3.23 4.33
N ALA A 174 5.15 2.91 4.90
CA ALA A 174 3.95 2.62 4.13
C ALA A 174 3.43 3.88 3.42
N TYR A 175 2.70 3.69 2.30
CA TYR A 175 2.20 4.80 1.49
C TYR A 175 1.27 5.74 2.28
N ASN A 176 0.41 5.17 3.15
CA ASN A 176 -0.54 5.91 3.98
C ASN A 176 -0.03 6.05 5.43
N THR A 177 1.20 6.51 5.60
CA THR A 177 1.77 6.75 6.93
C THR A 177 1.26 8.07 7.51
N PHE A 178 0.66 8.00 8.70
CA PHE A 178 0.21 9.18 9.43
C PHE A 178 1.37 10.01 9.94
N TYR A 179 1.28 11.31 9.72
CA TYR A 179 2.24 12.31 10.14
C TYR A 179 1.49 13.49 10.78
N MET A 180 1.39 13.46 12.09
CA MET A 180 0.58 14.41 12.86
C MET A 180 1.06 14.51 14.29
N ALA A 181 0.45 15.40 15.08
CA ALA A 181 0.69 15.46 16.51
C ALA A 181 0.26 14.13 17.17
N GLU A 182 1.18 13.52 17.92
CA GLU A 182 0.91 12.27 18.62
C GLU A 182 0.45 12.55 20.05
N TYR A 183 -0.68 11.96 20.41
CA TYR A 183 -1.24 12.07 21.77
C TYR A 183 -0.39 11.27 22.76
N ALA A 184 0.00 11.91 23.86
CA ALA A 184 0.88 11.34 24.89
C ALA A 184 0.15 10.93 26.18
N GLY A 185 -1.17 11.21 26.27
CA GLY A 185 -1.95 10.94 27.46
C GLY A 185 -2.54 12.19 28.09
N VAL A 186 -2.85 12.09 29.38
CA VAL A 186 -3.43 13.19 30.18
C VAL A 186 -2.44 13.52 31.31
N ASP A 187 -2.28 14.79 31.56
CA ASP A 187 -1.54 15.28 32.71
C ASP A 187 -2.28 14.91 34.00
N PRO A 188 -1.69 14.12 34.90
CA PRO A 188 -2.36 13.65 36.11
C PRO A 188 -2.66 14.76 37.13
N GLU A 189 -1.98 15.92 37.06
CA GLU A 189 -2.17 17.03 37.98
C GLU A 189 -3.24 18.00 37.50
N THR A 190 -3.30 18.25 36.18
CA THR A 190 -4.18 19.27 35.60
C THR A 190 -5.38 18.71 34.85
N GLY A 191 -5.33 17.42 34.47
CA GLY A 191 -6.33 16.78 33.60
C GLY A 191 -6.25 17.24 32.13
N SER A 192 -5.22 17.99 31.77
CA SER A 192 -5.03 18.51 30.40
C SER A 192 -4.50 17.44 29.48
N PRO A 193 -4.91 17.42 28.17
CA PRO A 193 -4.33 16.50 27.19
C PRO A 193 -2.88 16.86 26.92
N LEU A 194 -2.05 15.84 26.74
CA LEU A 194 -0.63 15.97 26.41
C LEU A 194 -0.31 15.43 25.04
N TRP A 195 0.56 16.09 24.31
CA TRP A 195 1.12 15.68 23.03
C TRP A 195 2.64 15.61 23.11
N TYR A 196 3.24 14.69 22.36
CA TYR A 196 4.69 14.65 22.24
C TYR A 196 5.21 15.83 21.44
N LYS A 197 6.30 16.47 21.89
CA LYS A 197 6.98 17.55 21.20
C LYS A 197 7.92 17.01 20.11
N GLY A 198 7.89 17.68 18.94
CA GLY A 198 8.83 17.45 17.85
C GLY A 198 8.70 16.09 17.16
N LYS A 199 9.66 15.81 16.28
CA LYS A 199 9.64 14.61 15.42
C LYS A 199 10.01 13.34 16.18
N GLU A 200 10.77 13.44 17.26
CA GLU A 200 11.28 12.33 18.06
C GLU A 200 11.35 12.73 19.54
N GLY A 201 11.47 11.75 20.43
CA GLY A 201 11.61 11.98 21.88
C GLY A 201 10.31 11.77 22.65
N LYS A 202 10.38 11.99 23.97
CA LYS A 202 9.29 11.79 24.92
C LYS A 202 8.87 13.07 25.67
N GLU A 203 9.43 14.21 25.32
CA GLU A 203 9.00 15.49 25.87
C GLU A 203 7.55 15.77 25.48
N THR A 204 6.75 16.24 26.41
CA THR A 204 5.31 16.49 26.20
C THR A 204 4.97 17.96 26.39
N THR A 205 3.84 18.36 25.82
CA THR A 205 3.27 19.70 25.97
C THR A 205 1.74 19.60 26.00
N SER A 206 1.09 20.49 26.75
CA SER A 206 -0.36 20.64 26.70
C SER A 206 -0.85 21.52 25.55
N ASN A 207 0.07 22.20 24.83
CA ASN A 207 -0.25 23.05 23.71
C ASN A 207 0.00 22.28 22.38
N ILE A 208 -1.06 21.89 21.68
CA ILE A 208 -0.98 21.15 20.42
C ILE A 208 -0.19 21.88 19.33
N ASN A 209 -0.15 23.21 19.33
CA ASN A 209 0.60 24.01 18.37
C ASN A 209 2.12 23.89 18.55
N GLU A 210 2.57 23.46 19.72
CA GLU A 210 3.97 23.22 20.04
C GLU A 210 4.38 21.75 19.86
N ALA A 211 3.41 20.84 19.70
CA ALA A 211 3.66 19.42 19.58
C ALA A 211 4.55 19.08 18.38
N GLY A 212 4.27 19.69 17.23
CA GLY A 212 4.90 19.31 15.97
C GLY A 212 4.29 18.00 15.40
N GLN A 213 4.72 17.68 14.18
CA GLN A 213 4.26 16.46 13.51
C GLN A 213 5.31 15.36 13.61
N ARG A 214 4.84 14.13 13.78
CA ARG A 214 5.68 12.93 13.81
C ARG A 214 4.95 11.72 13.18
N ILE A 215 5.69 10.67 12.84
CA ILE A 215 5.10 9.43 12.35
C ILE A 215 4.44 8.72 13.52
N VAL A 216 3.12 8.54 13.44
CA VAL A 216 2.32 7.91 14.51
C VAL A 216 1.82 6.51 14.14
N GLY A 217 1.98 6.10 12.89
CA GLY A 217 1.58 4.79 12.38
C GLY A 217 1.16 4.84 10.92
N SER A 218 0.55 3.75 10.44
CA SER A 218 0.01 3.65 9.09
C SER A 218 -1.49 3.42 9.15
N ALA A 219 -2.22 3.96 8.15
CA ALA A 219 -3.63 3.67 7.92
C ALA A 219 -3.83 2.29 7.24
N ASP A 220 -2.75 1.70 6.69
CA ASP A 220 -2.84 0.42 6.01
C ASP A 220 -3.03 -0.70 7.04
N PRO A 221 -4.10 -1.50 6.96
CA PRO A 221 -4.28 -2.66 7.82
C PRO A 221 -3.12 -3.65 7.62
N LYS A 222 -2.66 -4.23 8.71
CA LYS A 222 -1.59 -5.25 8.67
C LYS A 222 -2.12 -6.66 8.51
N PHE A 223 -3.38 -6.85 8.85
CA PHE A 223 -4.07 -8.12 8.85
C PHE A 223 -5.53 -7.93 8.46
N TYR A 224 -6.03 -8.86 7.64
CA TYR A 224 -7.44 -8.99 7.29
C TYR A 224 -7.87 -10.44 7.57
N ASP A 225 -9.02 -10.64 8.19
CA ASP A 225 -9.62 -11.93 8.48
C ASP A 225 -11.08 -11.98 8.01
N GLY A 226 -11.56 -13.19 7.80
CA GLY A 226 -12.93 -13.47 7.39
C GLY A 226 -13.29 -14.95 7.51
#